data_ade4e49754ea0c01d9dafd2680443661
#
_entry.id   ade4e49754ea0c01d9dafd2680443661
#
_cell.length_a   1.000
_cell.length_b   1.000
_cell.length_c   1.000
_cell.angle_alpha   90.00
_cell.angle_beta   90.00
_cell.angle_gamma   90.00
#
_symmetry.space_group_name_H-M   'P 1'
#
loop_
_entity.id
_entity.type
_entity.pdbx_description
1 polymer ?
#
loop_
_entity_poly.entity_id
_entity_poly.type
_entity_poly.pdbx_seq_one_letter_code
_entity_poly.pdbx_strand_id
1 'polypeptide(L)'
;MKNTFDIKGDTVEIHLRNKNNVVHKKAIIDLNDIDKVKDLRWSYSGDSTGYCRNQATKTYLHHTILGKKDGHEVDHKDRNGLNNRKNNLRHVIHSDNNYNMSKPSNNTSGVVGVSWRKNRNKWRAHIKVNKKYVHLGHFKNFEDAVTARLIAEKEYSGVKISPR
;
A
#
# COMPACT_ATOMS: atom_id res chain seq x y z
N MET A 1 9.86 -12.79 -25.59
CA MET A 1 11.20 -12.34 -25.17
C MET A 1 11.19 -12.25 -23.64
N LYS A 2 12.21 -12.79 -22.95
CA LYS A 2 12.35 -12.68 -21.49
C LYS A 2 12.72 -11.23 -21.10
N ASN A 3 12.59 -10.86 -19.83
CA ASN A 3 13.04 -9.56 -19.33
C ASN A 3 14.57 -9.48 -19.35
N THR A 4 15.11 -8.28 -19.46
CA THR A 4 16.52 -7.98 -19.20
C THR A 4 16.67 -7.48 -17.76
N PHE A 5 17.86 -7.67 -17.19
CA PHE A 5 18.15 -7.39 -15.79
C PHE A 5 19.43 -6.56 -15.68
N ASP A 6 19.44 -5.56 -14.80
CA ASP A 6 20.64 -4.83 -14.40
C ASP A 6 20.94 -5.20 -12.94
N ILE A 7 22.14 -5.70 -12.67
CA ILE A 7 22.62 -6.00 -11.33
C ILE A 7 23.29 -4.74 -10.76
N LYS A 8 22.87 -4.31 -9.57
CA LYS A 8 23.38 -3.14 -8.84
C LYS A 8 23.68 -3.49 -7.39
N GLY A 9 24.90 -3.94 -7.13
CA GLY A 9 25.28 -4.40 -5.81
C GLY A 9 24.43 -5.59 -5.35
N ASP A 10 23.68 -5.42 -4.26
CA ASP A 10 22.79 -6.41 -3.66
C ASP A 10 21.37 -6.44 -4.28
N THR A 11 21.12 -5.64 -5.31
CA THR A 11 19.81 -5.51 -5.94
C THR A 11 19.84 -5.82 -7.44
N VAL A 12 18.69 -6.15 -7.99
CA VAL A 12 18.46 -6.37 -9.42
C VAL A 12 17.27 -5.56 -9.89
N GLU A 13 17.44 -4.81 -10.96
CA GLU A 13 16.37 -4.14 -11.67
C GLU A 13 15.86 -5.04 -12.81
N ILE A 14 14.59 -5.37 -12.82
CA ILE A 14 13.89 -6.10 -13.88
C ILE A 14 13.28 -5.10 -14.84
N HIS A 15 13.68 -5.10 -16.11
CA HIS A 15 13.14 -4.18 -17.11
C HIS A 15 11.78 -4.63 -17.61
N LEU A 16 10.74 -3.86 -17.28
CA LEU A 16 9.37 -4.11 -17.71
C LEU A 16 9.08 -3.38 -19.02
N ARG A 17 8.75 -4.15 -20.06
CA ARG A 17 8.53 -3.61 -21.42
C ARG A 17 7.04 -3.46 -21.70
N ASN A 18 6.68 -2.40 -22.42
CA ASN A 18 5.34 -2.19 -22.95
C ASN A 18 5.07 -3.04 -24.21
N LYS A 19 3.89 -2.90 -24.80
CA LYS A 19 3.50 -3.60 -26.03
C LYS A 19 4.41 -3.32 -27.24
N ASN A 20 5.07 -2.16 -27.25
CA ASN A 20 6.00 -1.74 -28.29
C ASN A 20 7.44 -2.18 -27.98
N ASN A 21 7.64 -3.08 -27.02
CA ASN A 21 8.94 -3.61 -26.57
C ASN A 21 9.91 -2.55 -25.98
N VAL A 22 9.41 -1.40 -25.59
CA VAL A 22 10.18 -0.33 -24.95
C VAL A 22 10.12 -0.49 -23.43
N VAL A 23 11.29 -0.38 -22.76
CA VAL A 23 11.36 -0.37 -21.28
C VAL A 23 10.69 0.91 -20.77
N HIS A 24 9.64 0.76 -19.98
CA HIS A 24 8.87 1.89 -19.46
C HIS A 24 8.80 1.92 -17.92
N LYS A 25 9.11 0.79 -17.28
CA LYS A 25 9.16 0.64 -15.81
C LYS A 25 10.26 -0.34 -15.44
N LYS A 26 10.72 -0.27 -14.18
CA LYS A 26 11.66 -1.21 -13.60
C LYS A 26 11.11 -1.71 -12.28
N ALA A 27 11.16 -3.01 -12.04
CA ALA A 27 10.88 -3.60 -10.74
C ALA A 27 12.20 -3.97 -10.05
N ILE A 28 12.26 -3.86 -8.72
CA ILE A 28 13.48 -4.09 -7.94
C ILE A 28 13.27 -5.31 -7.05
N ILE A 29 14.27 -6.18 -7.01
CA ILE A 29 14.35 -7.36 -6.13
C ILE A 29 15.73 -7.41 -5.46
N ASP A 30 15.88 -8.26 -4.46
CA ASP A 30 17.19 -8.62 -3.93
C ASP A 30 17.91 -9.58 -4.88
N LEU A 31 19.25 -9.46 -5.01
CA LEU A 31 20.05 -10.29 -5.91
C LEU A 31 19.87 -11.80 -5.64
N ASN A 32 19.73 -12.18 -4.38
CA ASN A 32 19.52 -13.59 -3.99
C ASN A 32 18.20 -14.19 -4.46
N ASP A 33 17.28 -13.40 -5.00
CA ASP A 33 16.00 -13.87 -5.51
C ASP A 33 15.93 -13.95 -7.05
N ILE A 34 17.04 -13.65 -7.76
CA ILE A 34 17.08 -13.62 -9.23
C ILE A 34 16.67 -14.97 -9.83
N ASP A 35 17.10 -16.08 -9.22
CA ASP A 35 16.82 -17.43 -9.72
C ASP A 35 15.32 -17.77 -9.70
N LYS A 36 14.55 -17.15 -8.80
CA LYS A 36 13.09 -17.35 -8.73
C LYS A 36 12.35 -16.69 -9.89
N VAL A 37 12.97 -15.72 -10.57
CA VAL A 37 12.26 -14.83 -11.50
C VAL A 37 12.85 -14.75 -12.90
N LYS A 38 14.13 -15.12 -13.11
CA LYS A 38 14.87 -14.94 -14.38
C LYS A 38 14.25 -15.69 -15.57
N ASP A 39 13.58 -16.80 -15.31
CA ASP A 39 12.99 -17.64 -16.34
C ASP A 39 11.54 -17.27 -16.69
N LEU A 40 10.95 -16.36 -15.94
CA LEU A 40 9.58 -15.89 -16.12
C LEU A 40 9.54 -14.55 -16.85
N ARG A 41 8.44 -14.30 -17.57
CA ARG A 41 8.21 -13.01 -18.23
C ARG A 41 7.34 -12.13 -17.36
N TRP A 42 7.90 -11.00 -16.95
CA TRP A 42 7.24 -10.00 -16.09
C TRP A 42 6.78 -8.80 -16.88
N SER A 43 5.61 -8.28 -16.55
CA SER A 43 5.05 -7.06 -17.13
C SER A 43 4.44 -6.18 -16.02
N TYR A 44 4.39 -4.88 -16.27
CA TYR A 44 3.65 -3.95 -15.42
C TYR A 44 2.15 -4.15 -15.61
N SER A 45 1.36 -4.25 -14.53
CA SER A 45 -0.07 -4.51 -14.63
C SER A 45 -0.85 -3.35 -15.25
N GLY A 46 -0.34 -2.12 -15.15
CA GLY A 46 -0.96 -0.94 -15.79
C GLY A 46 -2.28 -0.48 -15.16
N ASP A 47 -2.75 -1.21 -14.15
CA ASP A 47 -3.93 -0.88 -13.36
C ASP A 47 -3.58 0.06 -12.19
N SER A 48 -4.58 0.42 -11.40
CA SER A 48 -4.41 1.27 -10.21
C SER A 48 -3.47 0.70 -9.15
N THR A 49 -3.13 -0.60 -9.24
CA THR A 49 -2.28 -1.28 -8.26
C THR A 49 -0.80 -1.10 -8.53
N GLY A 50 -0.41 -0.86 -9.79
CA GLY A 50 0.99 -0.60 -10.16
C GLY A 50 1.94 -1.77 -9.91
N TYR A 51 1.45 -3.02 -9.94
CA TYR A 51 2.23 -4.21 -9.64
C TYR A 51 2.93 -4.81 -10.85
N CYS A 52 3.93 -5.65 -10.57
CA CYS A 52 4.60 -6.49 -11.55
C CYS A 52 3.95 -7.88 -11.57
N ARG A 53 3.52 -8.36 -12.77
CA ARG A 53 2.76 -9.59 -12.94
C ARG A 53 3.33 -10.45 -14.08
N ASN A 54 3.34 -11.75 -13.87
CA ASN A 54 3.53 -12.74 -14.94
C ASN A 54 2.18 -13.03 -15.61
N GLN A 55 2.06 -12.80 -16.92
CA GLN A 55 0.80 -12.98 -17.65
C GLN A 55 0.44 -14.45 -17.89
N ALA A 56 1.42 -15.33 -18.02
CA ALA A 56 1.19 -16.76 -18.26
C ALA A 56 0.68 -17.46 -16.99
N THR A 57 1.39 -17.27 -15.87
CA THR A 57 1.04 -17.90 -14.58
C THR A 57 0.02 -17.12 -13.77
N LYS A 58 -0.34 -15.89 -14.18
CA LYS A 58 -1.20 -14.96 -13.46
C LYS A 58 -0.69 -14.59 -12.05
N THR A 59 0.59 -14.81 -11.78
CA THR A 59 1.22 -14.59 -10.47
C THR A 59 1.85 -13.20 -10.39
N TYR A 60 1.75 -12.55 -9.25
CA TYR A 60 2.45 -11.30 -8.98
C TYR A 60 3.87 -11.56 -8.48
N LEU A 61 4.80 -10.63 -8.78
CA LEU A 61 6.22 -10.73 -8.44
C LEU A 61 6.42 -10.87 -6.92
N HIS A 62 5.75 -10.05 -6.13
CA HIS A 62 5.83 -10.11 -4.67
C HIS A 62 5.40 -11.48 -4.08
N HIS A 63 4.43 -12.17 -4.71
CA HIS A 63 4.06 -13.54 -4.32
C HIS A 63 5.15 -14.56 -4.67
N THR A 64 5.87 -14.35 -5.78
CA THR A 64 6.99 -15.22 -6.16
C THR A 64 8.19 -15.03 -5.23
N ILE A 65 8.44 -13.80 -4.77
CA ILE A 65 9.56 -13.48 -3.88
C ILE A 65 9.28 -13.94 -2.44
N LEU A 66 8.16 -13.54 -1.84
CA LEU A 66 7.86 -13.77 -0.43
C LEU A 66 7.12 -15.08 -0.17
N GLY A 67 6.48 -15.65 -1.20
CA GLY A 67 5.57 -16.79 -1.07
C GLY A 67 4.16 -16.33 -0.65
N LYS A 68 3.19 -17.25 -0.79
CA LYS A 68 1.83 -17.09 -0.29
C LYS A 68 1.74 -17.68 1.11
N LYS A 69 0.89 -17.07 1.95
CA LYS A 69 0.56 -17.56 3.28
C LYS A 69 -0.96 -17.52 3.43
N ASP A 70 -1.57 -18.62 3.87
CA ASP A 70 -3.03 -18.74 4.00
C ASP A 70 -3.60 -17.65 4.91
N GLY A 71 -4.71 -17.04 4.47
CA GLY A 71 -5.36 -15.94 5.19
C GLY A 71 -4.60 -14.62 5.20
N HIS A 72 -3.47 -14.53 4.47
CA HIS A 72 -2.65 -13.31 4.40
C HIS A 72 -2.50 -12.82 2.97
N GLU A 73 -2.38 -11.50 2.85
CA GLU A 73 -1.95 -10.81 1.63
C GLU A 73 -0.47 -10.42 1.75
N VAL A 74 0.20 -10.20 0.62
CA VAL A 74 1.53 -9.58 0.61
C VAL A 74 1.39 -8.09 0.37
N ASP A 75 1.93 -7.30 1.29
CA ASP A 75 1.88 -5.84 1.28
C ASP A 75 3.29 -5.24 1.09
N HIS A 76 3.35 -4.11 0.38
CA HIS A 76 4.55 -3.30 0.20
C HIS A 76 4.56 -2.19 1.25
N LYS A 77 5.53 -2.22 2.18
CA LYS A 77 5.62 -1.23 3.28
C LYS A 77 5.71 0.21 2.78
N ASP A 78 6.43 0.44 1.69
CA ASP A 78 6.61 1.74 1.03
C ASP A 78 5.47 2.11 0.06
N ARG A 79 4.47 1.23 -0.14
CA ARG A 79 3.36 1.37 -1.10
C ARG A 79 3.80 1.41 -2.58
N ASN A 80 5.03 1.03 -2.88
CA ASN A 80 5.53 0.92 -4.24
C ASN A 80 5.48 -0.53 -4.72
N GLY A 81 4.49 -0.88 -5.54
CA GLY A 81 4.30 -2.23 -6.07
C GLY A 81 5.43 -2.75 -6.97
N LEU A 82 6.40 -1.90 -7.31
CA LEU A 82 7.60 -2.26 -8.06
C LEU A 82 8.83 -2.52 -7.16
N ASN A 83 8.80 -2.19 -5.88
CA ASN A 83 9.85 -2.49 -4.92
C ASN A 83 9.58 -3.83 -4.22
N ASN A 84 10.06 -4.91 -4.82
CA ASN A 84 9.81 -6.28 -4.36
C ASN A 84 10.99 -6.86 -3.56
N ARG A 85 11.79 -6.03 -2.90
CA ARG A 85 12.81 -6.47 -1.94
C ARG A 85 12.15 -7.09 -0.71
N LYS A 86 12.72 -8.17 -0.16
CA LYS A 86 12.16 -8.86 1.02
C LYS A 86 11.99 -7.96 2.24
N ASN A 87 12.92 -7.02 2.45
CA ASN A 87 12.82 -6.07 3.55
C ASN A 87 11.62 -5.10 3.42
N ASN A 88 11.13 -4.88 2.20
CA ASN A 88 9.95 -4.05 1.90
C ASN A 88 8.63 -4.85 1.90
N LEU A 89 8.68 -6.17 1.73
CA LEU A 89 7.50 -7.02 1.70
C LEU A 89 7.16 -7.54 3.10
N ARG A 90 5.86 -7.76 3.34
CA ARG A 90 5.36 -8.40 4.56
C ARG A 90 4.06 -9.14 4.30
N HIS A 91 3.81 -10.19 5.08
CA HIS A 91 2.50 -10.82 5.14
C HIS A 91 1.60 -10.05 6.11
N VAL A 92 0.41 -9.68 5.66
CA VAL A 92 -0.60 -8.98 6.45
C VAL A 92 -1.94 -9.67 6.33
N ILE A 93 -2.74 -9.70 7.38
CA ILE A 93 -4.13 -10.12 7.25
C ILE A 93 -4.92 -9.01 6.54
N HIS A 94 -5.98 -9.39 5.81
CA HIS A 94 -6.75 -8.45 4.98
C HIS A 94 -7.20 -7.18 5.74
N SER A 95 -7.57 -7.33 7.03
CA SER A 95 -7.95 -6.19 7.87
C SER A 95 -6.80 -5.20 8.11
N ASP A 96 -5.56 -5.68 8.17
CA ASP A 96 -4.38 -4.86 8.46
C ASP A 96 -3.83 -4.18 7.20
N ASN A 97 -4.00 -4.81 6.02
CA ASN A 97 -3.64 -4.22 4.75
C ASN A 97 -4.43 -2.92 4.49
N ASN A 98 -5.68 -2.85 4.91
CA ASN A 98 -6.49 -1.63 4.82
C ASN A 98 -5.91 -0.43 5.59
N TYR A 99 -5.01 -0.65 6.56
CA TYR A 99 -4.33 0.44 7.29
C TYR A 99 -3.15 1.04 6.52
N ASN A 100 -2.59 0.32 5.55
CA ASN A 100 -1.50 0.83 4.71
C ASN A 100 -2.00 1.60 3.47
N MET A 101 -3.31 1.72 3.26
CA MET A 101 -3.87 2.46 2.12
C MET A 101 -3.57 3.96 2.22
N SER A 102 -3.34 4.60 1.07
CA SER A 102 -3.25 6.05 0.98
C SER A 102 -4.56 6.71 1.41
N LYS A 103 -4.47 7.99 1.82
CA LYS A 103 -5.67 8.79 2.15
C LYS A 103 -6.66 8.75 0.98
N PRO A 104 -7.98 8.59 1.23
CA PRO A 104 -8.99 8.65 0.17
C PRO A 104 -8.88 9.95 -0.64
N SER A 105 -9.05 9.88 -1.95
CA SER A 105 -8.97 11.04 -2.86
C SER A 105 -10.00 12.14 -2.53
N ASN A 106 -11.11 11.77 -1.88
CA ASN A 106 -12.16 12.69 -1.42
C ASN A 106 -11.90 13.29 -0.03
N ASN A 107 -10.72 13.04 0.57
CA ASN A 107 -10.36 13.64 1.86
C ASN A 107 -9.87 15.08 1.67
N THR A 108 -10.80 16.02 1.69
CA THR A 108 -10.53 17.46 1.51
C THR A 108 -9.89 18.12 2.75
N SER A 109 -9.95 17.50 3.92
CA SER A 109 -9.35 18.03 5.16
C SER A 109 -7.87 17.74 5.31
N GLY A 110 -7.34 16.75 4.54
CA GLY A 110 -5.98 16.26 4.70
C GLY A 110 -5.77 15.36 5.93
N VAL A 111 -6.72 15.24 6.84
CA VAL A 111 -6.66 14.40 8.05
C VAL A 111 -7.76 13.35 8.02
N VAL A 112 -7.38 12.07 8.15
CA VAL A 112 -8.37 10.97 8.17
C VAL A 112 -9.22 11.04 9.43
N GLY A 113 -10.55 10.95 9.24
CA GLY A 113 -11.50 11.03 10.34
C GLY A 113 -11.88 12.45 10.75
N VAL A 114 -11.35 13.48 10.09
CA VAL A 114 -11.77 14.88 10.26
C VAL A 114 -12.43 15.36 8.96
N SER A 115 -13.61 15.95 9.06
CA SER A 115 -14.37 16.43 7.90
C SER A 115 -15.26 17.62 8.24
N TRP A 116 -15.36 18.58 7.31
CA TRP A 116 -16.27 19.72 7.44
C TRP A 116 -17.73 19.29 7.21
N ARG A 117 -18.61 19.70 8.09
CA ARG A 117 -20.06 19.46 8.00
C ARG A 117 -20.80 20.75 7.68
N LYS A 118 -21.10 20.97 6.40
CA LYS A 118 -21.79 22.19 5.91
C LYS A 118 -23.10 22.48 6.65
N ASN A 119 -23.93 21.44 6.89
CA ASN A 119 -25.22 21.56 7.56
C ASN A 119 -25.12 21.97 9.05
N ARG A 120 -23.94 21.84 9.67
CA ARG A 120 -23.70 22.19 11.08
C ARG A 120 -22.71 23.33 11.25
N ASN A 121 -22.08 23.76 10.15
CA ASN A 121 -21.00 24.75 10.14
C ASN A 121 -19.89 24.42 11.17
N LYS A 122 -19.49 23.13 11.21
CA LYS A 122 -18.51 22.59 12.17
C LYS A 122 -17.65 21.50 11.56
N TRP A 123 -16.46 21.34 12.11
CA TRP A 123 -15.61 20.19 11.87
C TRP A 123 -16.09 18.99 12.69
N ARG A 124 -16.27 17.85 12.05
CA ARG A 124 -16.55 16.58 12.73
C ARG A 124 -15.27 15.75 12.82
N ALA A 125 -14.94 15.28 14.03
CA ALA A 125 -13.93 14.27 14.26
C ALA A 125 -14.57 12.91 14.59
N HIS A 126 -13.98 11.84 14.06
CA HIS A 126 -14.35 10.45 14.36
C HIS A 126 -13.16 9.52 14.19
N ILE A 127 -13.19 8.37 14.84
CA ILE A 127 -12.22 7.29 14.67
C ILE A 127 -12.96 5.98 14.41
N LYS A 128 -12.36 5.07 13.65
CA LYS A 128 -12.90 3.74 13.44
C LYS A 128 -12.07 2.76 14.25
N VAL A 129 -12.68 2.15 15.27
CA VAL A 129 -12.05 1.18 16.18
C VAL A 129 -12.79 -0.13 16.04
N ASN A 130 -12.08 -1.22 15.77
CA ASN A 130 -12.64 -2.56 15.59
C ASN A 130 -13.85 -2.57 14.62
N LYS A 131 -13.71 -1.90 13.46
CA LYS A 131 -14.76 -1.75 12.44
C LYS A 131 -15.96 -0.87 12.84
N LYS A 132 -16.03 -0.35 14.06
CA LYS A 132 -17.11 0.55 14.54
C LYS A 132 -16.63 2.01 14.52
N TYR A 133 -17.53 2.93 14.16
CA TYR A 133 -17.24 4.35 14.21
C TYR A 133 -17.49 4.89 15.61
N VAL A 134 -16.47 5.54 16.19
CA VAL A 134 -16.57 6.30 17.43
C VAL A 134 -16.59 7.79 17.07
N HIS A 135 -17.64 8.50 17.47
CA HIS A 135 -17.78 9.94 17.26
C HIS A 135 -17.01 10.69 18.35
N LEU A 136 -16.08 11.56 17.95
CA LEU A 136 -15.22 12.30 18.88
C LEU A 136 -15.73 13.73 19.14
N GLY A 137 -16.66 14.22 18.32
CA GLY A 137 -17.28 15.53 18.51
C GLY A 137 -17.41 16.35 17.23
N HIS A 138 -18.01 17.54 17.42
CA HIS A 138 -18.10 18.60 16.44
C HIS A 138 -17.42 19.86 16.99
N PHE A 139 -16.50 20.44 16.24
CA PHE A 139 -15.60 21.52 16.66
C PHE A 139 -15.78 22.74 15.75
N LYS A 140 -15.63 23.94 16.32
CA LYS A 140 -15.65 25.18 15.53
C LYS A 140 -14.37 25.31 14.70
N ASN A 141 -13.22 24.97 15.29
CA ASN A 141 -11.91 25.09 14.67
C ASN A 141 -11.43 23.72 14.12
N PHE A 142 -10.64 23.75 13.06
CA PHE A 142 -10.06 22.55 12.47
C PHE A 142 -9.07 21.88 13.41
N GLU A 143 -8.21 22.69 14.04
CA GLU A 143 -7.15 22.25 14.96
C GLU A 143 -7.70 21.47 16.15
N ASP A 144 -8.85 21.90 16.70
CA ASP A 144 -9.52 21.20 17.82
C ASP A 144 -10.02 19.82 17.38
N ALA A 145 -10.56 19.71 16.17
CA ALA A 145 -10.99 18.43 15.60
C ALA A 145 -9.81 17.49 15.33
N VAL A 146 -8.68 18.02 14.86
CA VAL A 146 -7.44 17.25 14.65
C VAL A 146 -6.89 16.78 16.00
N THR A 147 -6.83 17.64 16.99
CA THR A 147 -6.36 17.31 18.34
C THR A 147 -7.19 16.20 18.97
N ALA A 148 -8.53 16.29 18.89
CA ALA A 148 -9.41 15.24 19.38
C ALA A 148 -9.16 13.89 18.67
N ARG A 149 -8.87 13.91 17.36
CA ARG A 149 -8.51 12.73 16.60
C ARG A 149 -7.16 12.13 17.05
N LEU A 150 -6.14 12.95 17.28
CA LEU A 150 -4.81 12.51 17.72
C LEU A 150 -4.84 11.94 19.15
N ILE A 151 -5.63 12.54 20.05
CA ILE A 151 -5.83 12.01 21.41
C ILE A 151 -6.46 10.61 21.32
N ALA A 152 -7.54 10.46 20.56
CA ALA A 152 -8.20 9.17 20.38
C ALA A 152 -7.25 8.11 19.74
N GLU A 153 -6.37 8.49 18.82
CA GLU A 153 -5.36 7.57 18.29
C GLU A 153 -4.41 7.04 19.36
N LYS A 154 -4.04 7.86 20.34
CA LYS A 154 -3.22 7.45 21.48
C LYS A 154 -3.99 6.54 22.45
N GLU A 155 -5.23 6.91 22.78
CA GLU A 155 -6.08 6.12 23.68
C GLU A 155 -6.39 4.72 23.13
N TYR A 156 -6.60 4.63 21.83
CA TYR A 156 -6.82 3.37 21.14
C TYR A 156 -5.54 2.75 20.55
N SER A 157 -4.34 3.21 20.97
CA SER A 157 -3.06 2.61 20.57
C SER A 157 -3.02 1.13 21.01
N GLY A 158 -2.69 0.23 20.08
CA GLY A 158 -2.78 -1.23 20.33
C GLY A 158 -4.09 -1.89 19.91
N VAL A 159 -5.10 -1.09 19.52
CA VAL A 159 -6.36 -1.57 18.94
C VAL A 159 -6.38 -1.25 17.43
N LYS A 160 -7.12 -2.02 16.64
CA LYS A 160 -7.27 -1.73 15.19
C LYS A 160 -8.04 -0.44 14.97
N ILE A 161 -7.33 0.63 14.60
CA ILE A 161 -7.88 1.94 14.27
C ILE A 161 -7.74 2.23 12.77
N SER A 162 -8.56 3.16 12.23
CA SER A 162 -8.40 3.61 10.84
C SER A 162 -7.07 4.34 10.64
N PRO A 163 -6.39 4.16 9.49
CA PRO A 163 -5.10 4.79 9.23
C PRO A 163 -5.20 6.32 9.20
N ARG A 164 -4.06 6.97 9.37
CA ARG A 164 -3.89 8.43 9.27
C ARG A 164 -4.02 8.93 7.84
#